data_a46ac1e8fa0f82a9fcbc60a7b5bbf1e3
#
_entry.id   a46ac1e8fa0f82a9fcbc60a7b5bbf1e3
#
_cell.length_a   1.000
_cell.length_b   1.000
_cell.length_c   1.000
_cell.angle_alpha   90.00
_cell.angle_beta   90.00
_cell.angle_gamma   90.00
#
_symmetry.space_group_name_H-M   'P 1'
#
loop_
_entity.id
_entity.type
_entity.pdbx_description
1 polymer ?
#
loop_
_entity_poly.entity_id
_entity_poly.type
_entity_poly.pdbx_seq_one_letter_code
_entity_poly.pdbx_strand_id
1 'polypeptide(L)'
;MSNESEKDALTRRGFLGVGSAALAAAGMLAGEKLAAQEQAPYQQKSNRSSSDPGPTNPALDAANPDSDSPPQTDAGGVQTFKYPFSLAHKRMQEGGWSREVTQRELSVSKTLAGVDMRLTAGGVRELHWHTAAEWAFMLYGTARITCVDADGKSFVTDVKENELWFFPPGIPHSIQGLAPDGCEFLLVFDDGNFSEYETVLLTDWMAHTPPEVVAKDFGVSQKALANMPKKEKFIFQTAVPGPLAEDKRIAAGALGPSPIDFAFRTMDMPPTKSNKSGDVRIIDAKNFKITTTLPPSSPSNPADCASCTGTPMPTSGSISSAARDA
;
A
#
# COMPACT_ATOMS: atom_id res chain seq x y z
N MET A 1 15.31 35.83 57.31
CA MET A 1 15.79 37.00 56.57
C MET A 1 16.81 36.53 55.59
N SER A 2 16.40 36.62 54.33
CA SER A 2 17.23 36.80 53.13
C SER A 2 18.37 35.80 52.83
N ASN A 3 18.12 34.90 51.91
CA ASN A 3 18.83 34.87 50.62
C ASN A 3 18.35 33.69 49.75
N GLU A 4 17.23 33.84 49.14
CA GLU A 4 16.80 33.04 48.02
C GLU A 4 16.48 33.98 46.85
N SER A 5 17.45 34.37 46.07
CA SER A 5 17.21 34.99 44.76
C SER A 5 18.48 35.18 43.94
N GLU A 6 19.21 34.10 43.70
CA GLU A 6 20.31 34.18 42.71
C GLU A 6 20.61 32.82 42.03
N LYS A 7 19.60 32.10 41.62
CA LYS A 7 19.78 30.87 40.84
C LYS A 7 18.89 30.71 39.59
N ASP A 8 18.26 31.77 39.16
CA ASP A 8 17.42 31.72 37.97
C ASP A 8 17.75 32.77 36.92
N ALA A 9 19.04 32.90 36.58
CA ALA A 9 19.48 33.70 35.45
C ALA A 9 20.42 32.94 34.51
N LEU A 10 20.10 31.70 34.20
CA LEU A 10 20.50 31.07 32.93
C LEU A 10 19.47 31.51 31.90
N THR A 11 19.65 32.75 31.48
CA THR A 11 18.76 33.45 30.58
C THR A 11 18.62 32.69 29.26
N ARG A 12 17.39 32.56 28.78
CA ARG A 12 16.99 32.10 27.44
C ARG A 12 17.85 32.69 26.29
N ARG A 13 18.56 33.78 26.53
CA ARG A 13 19.47 34.39 25.56
C ARG A 13 20.79 33.62 25.37
N GLY A 14 21.33 32.94 26.39
CA GLY A 14 22.55 32.13 26.26
C GLY A 14 22.30 30.83 25.49
N PHE A 15 21.10 30.23 25.62
CA PHE A 15 20.76 29.01 24.92
C PHE A 15 20.47 29.24 23.43
N LEU A 16 19.89 30.39 23.08
CA LEU A 16 19.64 30.78 21.69
C LEU A 16 20.92 31.16 20.93
N GLY A 17 21.96 31.65 21.63
CA GLY A 17 23.22 32.03 20.97
C GLY A 17 24.08 30.84 20.54
N VAL A 18 24.13 29.78 21.33
CA VAL A 18 24.95 28.60 21.02
C VAL A 18 24.21 27.64 20.04
N GLY A 19 22.88 27.56 20.14
CA GLY A 19 22.07 26.76 19.22
C GLY A 19 22.04 27.34 17.81
N SER A 20 22.04 28.67 17.68
CA SER A 20 21.96 29.32 16.37
C SER A 20 23.26 29.21 15.56
N ALA A 21 24.42 29.23 16.23
CA ALA A 21 25.71 29.06 15.54
C ALA A 21 25.92 27.61 15.06
N ALA A 22 25.47 26.61 15.83
CA ALA A 22 25.60 25.22 15.46
C ALA A 22 24.60 24.82 14.30
N LEU A 23 23.41 25.41 14.32
CA LEU A 23 22.43 25.22 13.25
C LEU A 23 22.83 25.94 11.96
N ALA A 24 23.43 27.10 12.04
CA ALA A 24 23.94 27.82 10.87
C ALA A 24 25.12 27.07 10.22
N ALA A 25 26.05 26.53 11.02
CA ALA A 25 27.16 25.72 10.50
C ALA A 25 26.69 24.38 9.90
N ALA A 26 25.73 23.71 10.51
CA ALA A 26 25.14 22.50 9.96
C ALA A 26 24.32 22.78 8.70
N GLY A 27 23.64 23.92 8.64
CA GLY A 27 22.90 24.36 7.46
C GLY A 27 23.78 24.70 6.27
N MET A 28 24.91 25.37 6.52
CA MET A 28 25.88 25.66 5.46
C MET A 28 26.57 24.41 4.93
N LEU A 29 26.95 23.46 5.80
CA LEU A 29 27.55 22.19 5.36
C LEU A 29 26.55 21.27 4.64
N ALA A 30 25.28 21.29 5.02
CA ALA A 30 24.22 20.58 4.33
C ALA A 30 23.87 21.25 2.99
N GLY A 31 23.88 22.59 2.95
CA GLY A 31 23.66 23.37 1.74
C GLY A 31 24.76 23.17 0.69
N GLU A 32 26.02 23.14 1.09
CA GLU A 32 27.14 22.85 0.17
C GLU A 32 27.09 21.41 -0.37
N LYS A 33 26.72 20.42 0.48
CA LYS A 33 26.56 19.04 0.01
C LYS A 33 25.35 18.86 -0.92
N LEU A 34 24.25 19.55 -0.64
CA LEU A 34 23.07 19.53 -1.51
C LEU A 34 23.36 20.25 -2.83
N ALA A 35 24.02 21.41 -2.81
CA ALA A 35 24.39 22.12 -4.02
C ALA A 35 25.42 21.34 -4.86
N ALA A 36 26.39 20.66 -4.22
CA ALA A 36 27.33 19.79 -4.91
C ALA A 36 26.66 18.53 -5.50
N GLN A 37 25.62 18.03 -4.86
CA GLN A 37 24.85 16.88 -5.34
C GLN A 37 23.90 17.27 -6.48
N GLU A 38 23.33 18.46 -6.47
CA GLU A 38 22.52 18.98 -7.58
C GLU A 38 23.36 19.34 -8.80
N GLN A 39 24.59 19.82 -8.64
CA GLN A 39 25.45 20.17 -9.77
C GLN A 39 26.07 18.95 -10.48
N ALA A 40 26.26 17.84 -9.78
CA ALA A 40 26.89 16.65 -10.37
C ALA A 40 26.09 16.05 -11.57
N PRO A 41 24.76 15.97 -11.55
CA PRO A 41 23.97 15.51 -12.68
C PRO A 41 24.06 16.41 -13.92
N TYR A 42 24.18 17.73 -13.71
CA TYR A 42 24.24 18.70 -14.83
C TYR A 42 25.57 18.72 -15.57
N GLN A 43 26.61 18.16 -14.99
CA GLN A 43 27.93 18.08 -15.62
C GLN A 43 28.12 16.83 -16.46
N GLN A 44 27.24 15.83 -16.35
CA GLN A 44 27.25 14.71 -17.29
C GLN A 44 26.82 15.22 -18.67
N LYS A 45 27.74 15.14 -19.64
CA LYS A 45 27.40 15.35 -21.03
C LYS A 45 26.33 14.33 -21.41
N SER A 46 25.06 14.74 -21.33
CA SER A 46 23.97 13.91 -21.80
C SER A 46 24.12 13.80 -23.34
N ASN A 47 23.95 12.62 -23.89
CA ASN A 47 23.82 12.43 -25.34
C ASN A 47 22.48 12.96 -25.85
N ARG A 48 21.72 13.68 -25.00
CA ARG A 48 20.43 14.27 -25.35
C ARG A 48 20.60 15.41 -26.33
N SER A 49 19.62 15.57 -27.17
CA SER A 49 19.59 16.66 -28.12
C SER A 49 19.44 18.00 -27.39
N SER A 50 19.80 19.10 -28.06
CA SER A 50 19.60 20.47 -27.57
C SER A 50 18.13 20.81 -27.29
N SER A 51 17.20 19.99 -27.71
CA SER A 51 15.75 20.13 -27.44
C SER A 51 15.32 19.65 -26.05
N ASP A 52 16.22 18.99 -25.31
CA ASP A 52 15.95 18.57 -23.91
C ASP A 52 16.96 19.25 -22.96
N PRO A 53 16.75 20.50 -22.59
CA PRO A 53 17.71 21.29 -21.80
C PRO A 53 17.81 20.86 -20.33
N GLY A 54 16.95 19.96 -19.86
CA GLY A 54 16.87 19.57 -18.44
C GLY A 54 16.10 20.57 -17.58
N PRO A 55 16.04 20.41 -16.29
CA PRO A 55 16.73 19.38 -15.48
C PRO A 55 16.24 17.95 -15.77
N THR A 56 17.15 16.98 -15.64
CA THR A 56 16.86 15.56 -15.89
C THR A 56 17.05 14.73 -14.62
N ASN A 57 16.41 13.59 -14.55
CA ASN A 57 16.62 12.59 -13.49
C ASN A 57 17.09 11.27 -14.12
N PRO A 58 18.41 11.03 -14.24
CA PRO A 58 18.94 9.86 -14.91
C PRO A 58 18.48 8.51 -14.34
N ALA A 59 18.21 8.46 -13.02
CA ALA A 59 17.70 7.23 -12.40
C ALA A 59 16.25 6.94 -12.82
N LEU A 60 15.43 7.99 -12.88
CA LEU A 60 14.04 7.87 -13.33
C LEU A 60 13.98 7.56 -14.84
N ASP A 61 14.83 8.21 -15.63
CA ASP A 61 14.92 7.98 -17.07
C ASP A 61 15.35 6.54 -17.37
N ALA A 62 16.35 6.01 -16.67
CA ALA A 62 16.78 4.63 -16.80
C ALA A 62 15.68 3.62 -16.39
N ALA A 63 14.86 3.97 -15.40
CA ALA A 63 13.73 3.14 -14.99
C ALA A 63 12.56 3.20 -15.99
N ASN A 64 12.51 4.24 -16.84
CA ASN A 64 11.43 4.48 -17.80
C ASN A 64 12.00 4.81 -19.18
N PRO A 65 12.65 3.87 -19.87
CA PRO A 65 13.40 4.14 -21.12
C PRO A 65 12.52 4.69 -22.25
N ASP A 66 11.22 4.43 -22.22
CA ASP A 66 10.27 4.89 -23.24
C ASP A 66 9.87 6.36 -23.07
N SER A 67 10.25 7.01 -21.98
CA SER A 67 9.88 8.42 -21.75
C SER A 67 10.55 9.37 -22.73
N ASP A 68 11.77 9.06 -23.16
CA ASP A 68 12.55 9.88 -24.11
C ASP A 68 12.37 9.44 -25.58
N SER A 69 12.09 8.16 -25.79
CA SER A 69 11.98 7.56 -27.12
C SER A 69 10.82 6.58 -27.12
N PRO A 70 9.57 7.09 -27.09
CA PRO A 70 8.41 6.22 -27.07
C PRO A 70 8.38 5.37 -28.35
N PRO A 71 7.91 4.11 -28.28
CA PRO A 71 7.69 3.30 -29.45
C PRO A 71 6.75 3.99 -30.45
N GLN A 72 6.85 3.68 -31.73
CA GLN A 72 6.01 4.30 -32.76
C GLN A 72 4.51 4.16 -32.48
N THR A 73 4.10 3.11 -31.80
CA THR A 73 2.72 2.88 -31.35
C THR A 73 2.24 3.88 -30.29
N ASP A 74 3.16 4.51 -29.56
CA ASP A 74 2.86 5.50 -28.53
C ASP A 74 2.97 6.96 -29.06
N ALA A 75 3.31 7.12 -30.33
CA ALA A 75 3.60 8.41 -30.94
C ALA A 75 2.33 9.15 -31.43
N GLY A 76 1.41 9.43 -30.54
CA GLY A 76 0.41 10.48 -30.74
C GLY A 76 -0.95 10.07 -31.30
N GLY A 77 -1.16 8.85 -31.77
CA GLY A 77 -2.48 8.41 -32.27
C GLY A 77 -3.16 7.39 -31.34
N VAL A 78 -2.40 6.73 -30.51
CA VAL A 78 -2.89 5.70 -29.59
C VAL A 78 -2.70 6.17 -28.17
N GLN A 79 -3.76 6.11 -27.36
CA GLN A 79 -3.69 6.42 -25.94
C GLN A 79 -2.74 5.42 -25.25
N THR A 80 -1.84 5.91 -24.38
CA THR A 80 -0.97 5.03 -23.61
C THR A 80 -1.78 4.08 -22.73
N PHE A 81 -1.34 2.82 -22.64
CA PHE A 81 -1.96 1.78 -21.80
C PHE A 81 -0.97 1.18 -20.80
N LYS A 82 0.09 1.91 -20.48
CA LYS A 82 1.05 1.59 -19.41
C LYS A 82 1.32 2.84 -18.56
N TYR A 83 1.54 2.62 -17.28
CA TYR A 83 1.96 3.66 -16.34
C TYR A 83 2.83 3.02 -15.26
N PRO A 84 4.10 3.45 -15.09
CA PRO A 84 4.98 2.87 -14.08
C PRO A 84 4.67 3.43 -12.69
N PHE A 85 4.63 2.58 -11.67
CA PHE A 85 4.44 3.01 -10.28
C PHE A 85 5.52 3.99 -9.81
N SER A 86 6.73 3.96 -10.39
CA SER A 86 7.80 4.91 -10.07
C SER A 86 7.43 6.38 -10.33
N LEU A 87 6.47 6.64 -11.21
CA LEU A 87 5.94 7.99 -11.52
C LEU A 87 4.71 8.34 -10.67
N ALA A 88 4.08 7.38 -10.03
CA ALA A 88 2.93 7.62 -9.18
C ALA A 88 3.33 8.36 -7.90
N HIS A 89 2.40 9.16 -7.36
CA HIS A 89 2.59 9.81 -6.07
C HIS A 89 2.93 8.77 -4.99
N LYS A 90 3.99 9.03 -4.22
CA LYS A 90 4.42 8.17 -3.13
C LYS A 90 3.93 8.75 -1.81
N ARG A 91 2.88 8.18 -1.25
CA ARG A 91 2.39 8.53 0.08
C ARG A 91 3.26 7.86 1.13
N MET A 92 4.10 8.66 1.81
CA MET A 92 4.98 8.19 2.88
C MET A 92 4.28 8.29 4.23
N GLN A 93 4.40 7.24 5.03
CA GLN A 93 3.87 7.15 6.38
C GLN A 93 4.92 6.51 7.32
N GLU A 94 4.67 6.55 8.64
CA GLU A 94 5.62 6.01 9.62
C GLU A 94 5.90 4.52 9.42
N GLY A 95 4.87 3.72 9.12
CA GLY A 95 4.97 2.26 8.96
C GLY A 95 5.23 1.78 7.53
N GLY A 96 5.44 2.69 6.55
CA GLY A 96 5.65 2.30 5.17
C GLY A 96 5.21 3.36 4.15
N TRP A 97 4.90 2.92 2.93
CA TRP A 97 4.41 3.80 1.86
C TRP A 97 3.47 3.07 0.90
N SER A 98 2.71 3.85 0.15
CA SER A 98 1.89 3.38 -0.97
C SER A 98 2.09 4.24 -2.22
N ARG A 99 1.88 3.63 -3.38
CA ARG A 99 1.76 4.28 -4.69
C ARG A 99 0.54 3.74 -5.38
N GLU A 100 -0.27 4.61 -5.94
CA GLU A 100 -1.55 4.28 -6.54
C GLU A 100 -1.56 4.70 -8.01
N VAL A 101 -2.07 3.84 -8.87
CA VAL A 101 -2.33 4.09 -10.29
C VAL A 101 -3.78 3.74 -10.58
N THR A 102 -4.56 4.77 -10.86
CA THR A 102 -5.99 4.67 -11.18
C THR A 102 -6.25 5.18 -12.60
N GLN A 103 -7.51 5.32 -12.99
CA GLN A 103 -7.83 5.96 -14.26
C GLN A 103 -7.40 7.44 -14.35
N ARG A 104 -6.99 8.09 -13.24
CA ARG A 104 -6.42 9.44 -13.26
C ARG A 104 -5.04 9.43 -13.90
N GLU A 105 -4.21 8.46 -13.55
CA GLU A 105 -2.86 8.28 -14.07
C GLU A 105 -2.88 7.51 -15.39
N LEU A 106 -3.74 6.51 -15.49
CA LEU A 106 -3.88 5.64 -16.66
C LEU A 106 -5.32 5.65 -17.17
N SER A 107 -5.66 6.62 -18.00
CA SER A 107 -7.03 6.95 -18.42
C SER A 107 -7.78 5.82 -19.15
N VAL A 108 -7.08 4.82 -19.68
CA VAL A 108 -7.68 3.61 -20.27
C VAL A 108 -8.14 2.60 -19.23
N SER A 109 -7.63 2.68 -18.00
CA SER A 109 -7.92 1.73 -16.92
C SER A 109 -9.24 2.06 -16.22
N LYS A 110 -10.35 1.77 -16.88
CA LYS A 110 -11.71 2.11 -16.40
C LYS A 110 -12.23 1.19 -15.31
N THR A 111 -11.77 -0.04 -15.29
CA THR A 111 -12.28 -1.11 -14.42
C THR A 111 -11.23 -1.73 -13.53
N LEU A 112 -10.00 -1.20 -13.55
CA LEU A 112 -8.92 -1.68 -12.72
C LEU A 112 -8.13 -0.50 -12.16
N ALA A 113 -7.70 -0.62 -10.91
CA ALA A 113 -6.67 0.22 -10.31
C ALA A 113 -5.60 -0.66 -9.69
N GLY A 114 -4.39 -0.13 -9.56
CA GLY A 114 -3.27 -0.82 -8.95
C GLY A 114 -2.66 0.00 -7.80
N VAL A 115 -2.23 -0.68 -6.76
CA VAL A 115 -1.48 -0.08 -5.65
C VAL A 115 -0.24 -0.91 -5.39
N ASP A 116 0.91 -0.24 -5.33
CA ASP A 116 2.16 -0.80 -4.84
C ASP A 116 2.39 -0.30 -3.42
N MET A 117 2.45 -1.23 -2.45
CA MET A 117 2.55 -0.90 -1.02
C MET A 117 3.73 -1.60 -0.36
N ARG A 118 4.46 -0.83 0.43
CA ARG A 118 5.58 -1.29 1.26
C ARG A 118 5.27 -1.06 2.73
N LEU A 119 5.32 -2.11 3.54
CA LEU A 119 5.22 -2.02 5.00
C LEU A 119 6.55 -2.45 5.61
N THR A 120 7.02 -1.68 6.59
CA THR A 120 8.17 -2.07 7.42
C THR A 120 7.81 -3.23 8.34
N ALA A 121 8.78 -3.87 8.98
CA ALA A 121 8.50 -4.82 10.04
C ALA A 121 7.74 -4.14 11.18
N GLY A 122 6.51 -4.59 11.45
CA GLY A 122 5.57 -3.95 12.39
C GLY A 122 4.77 -2.80 11.78
N GLY A 123 5.01 -2.40 10.53
CA GLY A 123 4.17 -1.44 9.82
C GLY A 123 2.79 -2.05 9.52
N VAL A 124 1.73 -1.28 9.73
CA VAL A 124 0.34 -1.74 9.58
C VAL A 124 -0.41 -0.84 8.62
N ARG A 125 -0.96 -1.42 7.56
CA ARG A 125 -2.11 -0.83 6.86
C ARG A 125 -3.31 -1.02 7.77
N GLU A 126 -3.88 0.09 8.26
CA GLU A 126 -4.87 0.05 9.33
C GLU A 126 -6.13 -0.72 8.96
N LEU A 127 -6.95 -0.99 9.97
CA LEU A 127 -8.26 -1.61 9.83
C LEU A 127 -9.14 -0.76 8.92
N HIS A 128 -9.58 -1.35 7.82
CA HIS A 128 -10.34 -0.66 6.80
C HIS A 128 -11.19 -1.63 5.98
N TRP A 129 -12.08 -1.08 5.17
CA TRP A 129 -12.79 -1.80 4.10
C TRP A 129 -13.10 -0.85 2.95
N HIS A 130 -13.41 -1.39 1.82
CA HIS A 130 -13.77 -0.68 0.60
C HIS A 130 -14.80 -1.45 -0.22
N THR A 131 -15.44 -0.76 -1.17
CA THR A 131 -16.48 -1.34 -2.03
C THR A 131 -15.92 -2.15 -3.20
N ALA A 132 -14.68 -1.91 -3.60
CA ALA A 132 -13.99 -2.70 -4.62
C ALA A 132 -13.49 -4.03 -4.04
N ALA A 133 -13.42 -5.08 -4.86
CA ALA A 133 -12.68 -6.29 -4.53
C ALA A 133 -11.17 -6.02 -4.61
N GLU A 134 -10.40 -6.67 -3.73
CA GLU A 134 -8.95 -6.56 -3.66
C GLU A 134 -8.29 -7.89 -3.97
N TRP A 135 -7.48 -7.94 -5.03
CA TRP A 135 -6.47 -8.96 -5.26
C TRP A 135 -5.12 -8.46 -4.79
N ALA A 136 -4.35 -9.34 -4.17
CA ALA A 136 -3.00 -9.02 -3.75
C ALA A 136 -2.00 -10.09 -4.13
N PHE A 137 -0.79 -9.66 -4.47
CA PHE A 137 0.35 -10.51 -4.74
C PHE A 137 1.56 -10.05 -3.95
N MET A 138 2.14 -10.94 -3.15
CA MET A 138 3.32 -10.65 -2.36
C MET A 138 4.57 -10.65 -3.22
N LEU A 139 5.19 -9.49 -3.38
CA LEU A 139 6.41 -9.28 -4.16
C LEU A 139 7.66 -9.58 -3.33
N TYR A 140 7.64 -9.26 -2.03
CA TYR A 140 8.79 -9.37 -1.14
C TYR A 140 8.34 -9.55 0.30
N GLY A 141 9.05 -10.38 1.05
CA GLY A 141 8.91 -10.51 2.49
C GLY A 141 7.67 -11.28 2.92
N THR A 142 7.13 -10.93 4.08
CA THR A 142 5.99 -11.62 4.69
C THR A 142 5.07 -10.62 5.38
N ALA A 143 3.77 -10.78 5.20
CA ALA A 143 2.74 -10.02 5.90
C ALA A 143 1.82 -10.94 6.68
N ARG A 144 1.30 -10.45 7.81
CA ARG A 144 0.12 -10.99 8.49
C ARG A 144 -1.11 -10.25 7.99
N ILE A 145 -2.03 -10.97 7.39
CA ILE A 145 -3.35 -10.45 7.03
C ILE A 145 -4.38 -10.89 8.07
N THR A 146 -5.30 -9.98 8.37
CA THR A 146 -6.43 -10.22 9.27
C THR A 146 -7.70 -9.70 8.62
N CYS A 147 -8.76 -10.49 8.60
CA CYS A 147 -10.07 -10.02 8.14
C CYS A 147 -11.21 -10.66 8.93
N VAL A 148 -12.40 -10.10 8.77
CA VAL A 148 -13.64 -10.60 9.34
C VAL A 148 -14.60 -10.88 8.20
N ASP A 149 -15.12 -12.11 8.14
CA ASP A 149 -16.10 -12.52 7.12
C ASP A 149 -17.52 -11.96 7.41
N ALA A 150 -18.45 -12.21 6.49
CA ALA A 150 -19.82 -11.74 6.59
C ALA A 150 -20.59 -12.33 7.80
N ASP A 151 -20.13 -13.45 8.34
CA ASP A 151 -20.71 -14.07 9.54
C ASP A 151 -20.07 -13.55 10.85
N GLY A 152 -19.12 -12.62 10.75
CA GLY A 152 -18.39 -12.07 11.90
C GLY A 152 -17.25 -12.96 12.39
N LYS A 153 -16.88 -14.00 11.64
CA LYS A 153 -15.76 -14.89 11.98
C LYS A 153 -14.44 -14.35 11.45
N SER A 154 -13.39 -14.55 12.21
CA SER A 154 -12.07 -14.01 11.87
C SER A 154 -11.24 -14.96 11.00
N PHE A 155 -10.42 -14.38 10.14
CA PHE A 155 -9.36 -15.07 9.43
C PHE A 155 -8.03 -14.34 9.67
N VAL A 156 -7.02 -15.07 10.11
CA VAL A 156 -5.67 -14.56 10.34
C VAL A 156 -4.67 -15.54 9.76
N THR A 157 -3.77 -15.04 8.90
CA THR A 157 -2.71 -15.88 8.33
C THR A 157 -1.50 -15.05 7.93
N ASP A 158 -0.34 -15.69 7.84
CA ASP A 158 0.86 -15.11 7.27
C ASP A 158 0.92 -15.46 5.78
N VAL A 159 1.18 -14.46 4.93
CA VAL A 159 1.34 -14.57 3.48
C VAL A 159 2.77 -14.22 3.13
N LYS A 160 3.42 -15.09 2.36
CA LYS A 160 4.84 -15.00 1.99
C LYS A 160 5.01 -14.57 0.54
N GLU A 161 6.23 -14.27 0.17
CA GLU A 161 6.62 -13.98 -1.21
C GLU A 161 6.07 -15.02 -2.19
N ASN A 162 5.54 -14.54 -3.31
CA ASN A 162 4.85 -15.32 -4.36
C ASN A 162 3.51 -15.94 -3.96
N GLU A 163 2.95 -15.61 -2.81
CA GLU A 163 1.60 -15.99 -2.41
C GLU A 163 0.59 -14.87 -2.68
N LEU A 164 -0.69 -15.21 -2.64
CA LEU A 164 -1.81 -14.33 -2.96
C LEU A 164 -2.77 -14.23 -1.78
N TRP A 165 -3.54 -13.14 -1.75
CA TRP A 165 -4.80 -13.08 -1.01
C TRP A 165 -5.87 -12.36 -1.83
N PHE A 166 -7.11 -12.54 -1.42
CA PHE A 166 -8.26 -11.89 -2.03
C PHE A 166 -9.26 -11.48 -0.95
N PHE A 167 -9.64 -10.20 -0.97
CA PHE A 167 -10.74 -9.70 -0.15
C PHE A 167 -11.91 -9.31 -1.04
N PRO A 168 -13.07 -9.99 -0.91
CA PRO A 168 -14.32 -9.54 -1.53
C PRO A 168 -14.71 -8.12 -1.10
N PRO A 169 -15.55 -7.43 -1.87
CA PRO A 169 -16.09 -6.13 -1.49
C PRO A 169 -16.65 -6.10 -0.07
N GLY A 170 -16.31 -5.05 0.70
CA GLY A 170 -16.85 -4.81 2.03
C GLY A 170 -16.26 -5.66 3.16
N ILE A 171 -15.29 -6.53 2.89
CA ILE A 171 -14.62 -7.31 3.95
C ILE A 171 -13.68 -6.40 4.76
N PRO A 172 -13.92 -6.20 6.07
CA PRO A 172 -13.01 -5.48 6.95
C PRO A 172 -11.69 -6.25 7.11
N HIS A 173 -10.56 -5.56 6.91
CA HIS A 173 -9.26 -6.19 6.96
C HIS A 173 -8.13 -5.25 7.41
N SER A 174 -6.98 -5.84 7.71
CA SER A 174 -5.73 -5.14 7.96
C SER A 174 -4.55 -5.99 7.51
N ILE A 175 -3.42 -5.34 7.21
CA ILE A 175 -2.20 -5.98 6.72
C ILE A 175 -1.03 -5.46 7.55
N GLN A 176 -0.20 -6.35 8.07
CA GLN A 176 0.96 -5.99 8.89
C GLN A 176 2.23 -6.65 8.37
N GLY A 177 3.27 -5.86 8.14
CA GLY A 177 4.60 -6.35 7.77
C GLY A 177 5.26 -7.12 8.90
N LEU A 178 5.87 -8.27 8.60
CA LEU A 178 6.55 -9.14 9.56
C LEU A 178 8.07 -8.96 9.52
N ALA A 179 8.76 -9.52 10.53
CA ALA A 179 10.22 -9.60 10.55
C ALA A 179 10.74 -10.47 9.38
N PRO A 180 11.99 -10.27 8.91
CA PRO A 180 12.96 -9.28 9.44
C PRO A 180 12.78 -7.86 8.92
N ASP A 181 12.18 -7.65 7.73
CA ASP A 181 12.19 -6.36 7.03
C ASP A 181 10.81 -5.91 6.53
N GLY A 182 9.74 -6.60 6.93
CA GLY A 182 8.39 -6.29 6.46
C GLY A 182 8.09 -6.93 5.11
N CYS A 183 7.32 -6.21 4.26
CA CYS A 183 6.84 -6.76 3.00
C CYS A 183 6.59 -5.68 1.96
N GLU A 184 6.56 -6.09 0.69
CA GLU A 184 6.09 -5.28 -0.44
C GLU A 184 5.12 -6.12 -1.27
N PHE A 185 4.01 -5.53 -1.67
CA PHE A 185 2.96 -6.25 -2.39
C PHE A 185 2.22 -5.34 -3.37
N LEU A 186 1.76 -5.98 -4.43
CA LEU A 186 0.92 -5.37 -5.44
C LEU A 186 -0.55 -5.68 -5.14
N LEU A 187 -1.39 -4.64 -5.10
CA LEU A 187 -2.84 -4.75 -5.03
C LEU A 187 -3.45 -4.42 -6.40
N VAL A 188 -4.51 -5.11 -6.72
CA VAL A 188 -5.35 -4.84 -7.90
C VAL A 188 -6.79 -4.79 -7.44
N PHE A 189 -7.45 -3.67 -7.73
CA PHE A 189 -8.86 -3.43 -7.45
C PHE A 189 -9.68 -3.54 -8.73
N ASP A 190 -10.91 -3.99 -8.64
CA ASP A 190 -11.84 -4.13 -9.77
C ASP A 190 -12.62 -2.85 -10.08
N ASP A 191 -12.07 -1.70 -9.70
CA ASP A 191 -12.60 -0.37 -9.97
C ASP A 191 -11.47 0.57 -10.42
N GLY A 192 -11.57 1.11 -11.64
CA GLY A 192 -10.59 2.08 -12.16
C GLY A 192 -10.63 3.44 -11.47
N ASN A 193 -11.72 3.76 -10.79
CA ASN A 193 -11.87 4.97 -9.95
C ASN A 193 -11.45 4.73 -8.51
N PHE A 194 -11.01 3.52 -8.15
CA PHE A 194 -10.59 3.23 -6.79
C PHE A 194 -9.73 4.38 -6.25
N SER A 195 -10.06 4.84 -5.09
CA SER A 195 -9.30 5.88 -4.42
C SER A 195 -9.25 5.61 -2.93
N GLU A 196 -8.22 6.13 -2.28
CA GLU A 196 -8.11 6.07 -0.82
C GLU A 196 -9.33 6.71 -0.12
N TYR A 197 -9.99 7.66 -0.78
CA TYR A 197 -11.18 8.34 -0.26
C TYR A 197 -12.44 7.47 -0.23
N GLU A 198 -12.47 6.40 -1.00
CA GLU A 198 -13.56 5.41 -0.98
C GLU A 198 -13.27 4.27 0.00
N THR A 199 -12.13 4.31 0.66
CA THR A 199 -11.73 3.39 1.70
C THR A 199 -12.18 3.94 3.06
N VAL A 200 -12.99 3.18 3.78
CA VAL A 200 -13.40 3.54 5.14
C VAL A 200 -12.33 3.07 6.11
N LEU A 201 -11.67 4.01 6.75
CA LEU A 201 -10.65 3.78 7.77
C LEU A 201 -11.27 3.85 9.16
N LEU A 202 -10.98 2.88 10.02
CA LEU A 202 -11.54 2.84 11.36
C LEU A 202 -11.19 4.09 12.18
N THR A 203 -9.93 4.54 12.11
CA THR A 203 -9.49 5.71 12.88
C THR A 203 -10.12 7.01 12.37
N ASP A 204 -10.36 7.11 11.07
CA ASP A 204 -11.04 8.27 10.48
C ASP A 204 -12.51 8.32 10.89
N TRP A 205 -13.21 7.19 10.79
CA TRP A 205 -14.61 7.10 11.25
C TRP A 205 -14.75 7.46 12.71
N MET A 206 -13.90 6.91 13.58
CA MET A 206 -13.91 7.22 15.01
C MET A 206 -13.56 8.69 15.30
N ALA A 207 -12.65 9.30 14.54
CA ALA A 207 -12.27 10.70 14.69
C ALA A 207 -13.42 11.68 14.35
N HIS A 208 -14.33 11.28 13.47
CA HIS A 208 -15.50 12.05 13.03
C HIS A 208 -16.81 11.66 13.73
N THR A 209 -16.74 10.73 14.71
CA THR A 209 -17.90 10.31 15.52
C THR A 209 -17.85 11.00 16.88
N PRO A 210 -18.99 11.54 17.40
CA PRO A 210 -19.02 12.14 18.73
C PRO A 210 -18.46 11.19 19.81
N PRO A 211 -17.56 11.66 20.70
CA PRO A 211 -16.88 10.79 21.67
C PRO A 211 -17.83 10.04 22.62
N GLU A 212 -18.99 10.61 22.93
CA GLU A 212 -20.02 9.94 23.75
C GLU A 212 -20.64 8.74 23.03
N VAL A 213 -20.80 8.80 21.72
CA VAL A 213 -21.30 7.68 20.90
C VAL A 213 -20.27 6.55 20.89
N VAL A 214 -19.00 6.88 20.59
CA VAL A 214 -17.90 5.91 20.60
C VAL A 214 -17.73 5.27 21.97
N ALA A 215 -17.77 6.08 23.05
CA ALA A 215 -17.65 5.57 24.41
C ALA A 215 -18.80 4.60 24.77
N LYS A 216 -20.01 4.90 24.31
CA LYS A 216 -21.19 4.05 24.53
C LYS A 216 -21.10 2.75 23.76
N ASP A 217 -20.68 2.82 22.50
CA ASP A 217 -20.51 1.68 21.59
C ASP A 217 -19.48 0.67 22.15
N PHE A 218 -18.33 1.17 22.61
CA PHE A 218 -17.29 0.33 23.20
C PHE A 218 -17.48 0.01 24.69
N GLY A 219 -18.51 0.53 25.34
CA GLY A 219 -18.77 0.30 26.77
C GLY A 219 -17.66 0.89 27.67
N VAL A 220 -17.00 1.96 27.25
CA VAL A 220 -15.90 2.60 27.99
C VAL A 220 -16.26 4.04 28.40
N SER A 221 -15.46 4.64 29.29
CA SER A 221 -15.61 6.06 29.62
C SER A 221 -15.03 6.93 28.49
N GLN A 222 -15.57 8.16 28.30
CA GLN A 222 -14.97 9.12 27.36
C GLN A 222 -13.50 9.42 27.69
N LYS A 223 -13.11 9.36 28.96
CA LYS A 223 -11.71 9.54 29.38
C LYS A 223 -10.79 8.45 28.79
N ALA A 224 -11.29 7.24 28.61
CA ALA A 224 -10.52 6.16 27.98
C ALA A 224 -10.20 6.46 26.50
N LEU A 225 -10.98 7.31 25.84
CA LEU A 225 -10.81 7.72 24.46
C LEU A 225 -9.90 8.96 24.28
N ALA A 226 -9.30 9.48 25.36
CA ALA A 226 -8.51 10.72 25.31
C ALA A 226 -7.33 10.65 24.32
N ASN A 227 -6.74 9.47 24.16
CA ASN A 227 -5.61 9.20 23.27
C ASN A 227 -6.03 8.63 21.89
N MET A 228 -7.33 8.59 21.61
CA MET A 228 -7.80 8.14 20.30
C MET A 228 -7.32 9.09 19.23
N PRO A 229 -6.88 8.59 18.05
CA PRO A 229 -6.45 9.44 16.93
C PRO A 229 -7.53 10.47 16.56
N LYS A 230 -7.10 11.67 16.21
CA LYS A 230 -7.97 12.78 15.75
C LYS A 230 -8.03 12.89 14.22
N LYS A 231 -7.34 12.00 13.51
CA LYS A 231 -7.30 11.86 12.07
C LYS A 231 -6.96 10.43 11.70
N GLU A 232 -7.13 10.07 10.46
CA GLU A 232 -6.71 8.78 9.92
C GLU A 232 -5.25 8.44 10.23
N LYS A 233 -4.99 7.16 10.41
CA LYS A 233 -3.64 6.61 10.54
C LYS A 233 -3.08 6.12 9.21
N PHE A 234 -3.89 5.56 8.36
CA PHE A 234 -3.61 4.97 7.06
C PHE A 234 -2.57 3.84 7.10
N ILE A 235 -1.28 4.18 7.26
CA ILE A 235 -0.20 3.24 7.57
C ILE A 235 0.52 3.74 8.81
N PHE A 236 0.62 2.92 9.85
CA PHE A 236 1.27 3.29 11.10
C PHE A 236 2.27 2.23 11.57
N GLN A 237 3.19 2.62 12.44
CA GLN A 237 4.20 1.73 13.01
C GLN A 237 3.72 1.17 14.35
N THR A 238 3.92 -0.14 14.55
CA THR A 238 3.76 -0.82 15.83
C THR A 238 4.84 -1.89 16.01
N ALA A 239 4.79 -2.65 17.09
CA ALA A 239 5.66 -3.79 17.28
C ALA A 239 5.37 -4.89 16.24
N VAL A 240 6.39 -5.66 15.90
CA VAL A 240 6.22 -6.88 15.10
C VAL A 240 5.35 -7.86 15.91
N PRO A 241 4.32 -8.48 15.31
CA PRO A 241 3.43 -9.37 16.02
C PRO A 241 4.15 -10.64 16.47
N GLY A 242 3.62 -11.25 17.51
CA GLY A 242 4.08 -12.53 18.04
C GLY A 242 3.74 -13.73 17.15
N PRO A 243 3.79 -14.95 17.69
CA PRO A 243 3.47 -16.15 16.93
C PRO A 243 2.05 -16.12 16.33
N LEU A 244 1.92 -16.57 15.07
CA LEU A 244 0.63 -16.62 14.37
C LEU A 244 -0.47 -17.36 15.15
N ALA A 245 -0.10 -18.44 15.86
CA ALA A 245 -1.06 -19.23 16.64
C ALA A 245 -1.73 -18.42 17.76
N GLU A 246 -1.00 -17.48 18.36
CA GLU A 246 -1.53 -16.60 19.41
C GLU A 246 -2.52 -15.60 18.83
N ASP A 247 -2.18 -14.95 17.70
CA ASP A 247 -3.09 -14.00 17.05
C ASP A 247 -4.35 -14.70 16.53
N LYS A 248 -4.22 -15.93 16.00
CA LYS A 248 -5.39 -16.75 15.62
C LYS A 248 -6.30 -17.04 16.82
N ARG A 249 -5.70 -17.35 17.97
CA ARG A 249 -6.46 -17.62 19.20
C ARG A 249 -7.19 -16.37 19.71
N ILE A 250 -6.53 -15.23 19.68
CA ILE A 250 -7.11 -13.94 20.08
C ILE A 250 -8.23 -13.53 19.13
N ALA A 251 -7.97 -13.59 17.82
CA ALA A 251 -8.91 -13.15 16.80
C ALA A 251 -10.15 -14.04 16.69
N ALA A 252 -10.06 -15.33 17.03
CA ALA A 252 -11.20 -16.25 16.99
C ALA A 252 -12.41 -15.75 17.78
N GLY A 253 -12.19 -15.02 18.89
CA GLY A 253 -13.27 -14.45 19.69
C GLY A 253 -14.33 -15.48 20.07
N ALA A 254 -15.59 -15.03 20.16
CA ALA A 254 -16.74 -15.87 20.50
C ALA A 254 -17.30 -16.66 19.29
N LEU A 255 -17.08 -16.18 18.07
CA LEU A 255 -17.64 -16.76 16.84
C LEU A 255 -16.71 -17.77 16.15
N GLY A 256 -15.46 -17.82 16.57
CA GLY A 256 -14.45 -18.72 16.05
C GLY A 256 -13.83 -18.27 14.72
N PRO A 257 -12.99 -19.12 14.13
CA PRO A 257 -12.34 -18.82 12.86
C PRO A 257 -13.30 -18.96 11.67
N SER A 258 -13.07 -18.15 10.62
CA SER A 258 -13.75 -18.30 9.35
C SER A 258 -13.39 -19.63 8.69
N PRO A 259 -14.36 -20.33 8.08
CA PRO A 259 -14.10 -21.50 7.24
C PRO A 259 -13.57 -21.13 5.86
N ILE A 260 -13.57 -19.83 5.52
CA ILE A 260 -13.13 -19.30 4.23
C ILE A 260 -11.63 -19.05 4.29
N ASP A 261 -10.89 -19.55 3.29
CA ASP A 261 -9.48 -19.21 3.12
C ASP A 261 -9.36 -18.00 2.17
N PHE A 262 -8.91 -16.87 2.72
CA PHE A 262 -8.70 -15.62 1.98
C PHE A 262 -7.30 -15.54 1.36
N ALA A 263 -6.43 -16.53 1.60
CA ALA A 263 -5.09 -16.59 1.06
C ALA A 263 -4.89 -17.82 0.16
N PHE A 264 -3.97 -17.73 -0.79
CA PHE A 264 -3.63 -18.82 -1.69
C PHE A 264 -2.12 -19.08 -1.70
N ARG A 265 -1.75 -20.32 -1.39
CA ARG A 265 -0.36 -20.79 -1.36
C ARG A 265 0.11 -21.18 -2.75
N THR A 266 0.49 -20.21 -3.55
CA THR A 266 0.83 -20.38 -4.97
C THR A 266 1.93 -21.41 -5.20
N MET A 267 2.92 -21.43 -4.29
CA MET A 267 4.09 -22.33 -4.41
C MET A 267 3.79 -23.77 -4.03
N ASP A 268 2.71 -24.02 -3.28
CA ASP A 268 2.24 -25.39 -2.95
C ASP A 268 1.50 -26.03 -4.14
N MET A 269 1.11 -25.21 -5.12
CA MET A 269 0.45 -25.67 -6.34
C MET A 269 1.49 -26.08 -7.39
N PRO A 270 1.37 -27.26 -8.03
CA PRO A 270 2.25 -27.61 -9.15
C PRO A 270 2.03 -26.63 -10.32
N PRO A 271 3.06 -26.39 -11.15
CA PRO A 271 2.91 -25.58 -12.35
C PRO A 271 1.78 -26.11 -13.25
N THR A 272 0.92 -25.21 -13.72
CA THR A 272 -0.08 -25.50 -14.75
C THR A 272 0.57 -25.84 -16.08
N LYS A 273 1.70 -25.17 -16.35
CA LYS A 273 2.58 -25.45 -17.51
C LYS A 273 4.02 -25.27 -17.07
N SER A 274 4.90 -26.12 -17.59
CA SER A 274 6.34 -26.06 -17.35
C SER A 274 7.09 -26.35 -18.66
N ASN A 275 8.14 -25.59 -18.92
CA ASN A 275 9.06 -25.83 -20.03
C ASN A 275 10.46 -25.29 -19.69
N LYS A 276 11.40 -25.34 -20.66
CA LYS A 276 12.78 -24.88 -20.44
C LYS A 276 12.90 -23.36 -20.16
N SER A 277 11.87 -22.59 -20.47
CA SER A 277 11.86 -21.12 -20.28
C SER A 277 11.21 -20.70 -18.94
N GLY A 278 10.60 -21.65 -18.22
CA GLY A 278 9.99 -21.38 -16.90
C GLY A 278 8.68 -22.10 -16.66
N ASP A 279 8.10 -21.79 -15.51
CA ASP A 279 6.85 -22.34 -14.99
C ASP A 279 5.74 -21.31 -15.03
N VAL A 280 4.52 -21.76 -15.35
CA VAL A 280 3.31 -20.95 -15.25
C VAL A 280 2.35 -21.61 -14.26
N ARG A 281 1.90 -20.83 -13.28
CA ARG A 281 0.82 -21.20 -12.34
C ARG A 281 -0.38 -20.33 -12.59
N ILE A 282 -1.52 -20.91 -12.92
CA ILE A 282 -2.77 -20.19 -13.17
C ILE A 282 -3.64 -20.36 -11.92
N ILE A 283 -3.90 -19.23 -11.26
CA ILE A 283 -4.81 -19.14 -10.12
C ILE A 283 -6.11 -18.53 -10.62
N ASP A 284 -7.19 -19.26 -10.51
CA ASP A 284 -8.53 -18.88 -10.96
C ASP A 284 -9.61 -19.37 -9.98
N ALA A 285 -10.86 -19.12 -10.29
CA ALA A 285 -12.00 -19.53 -9.49
C ALA A 285 -12.15 -21.05 -9.28
N LYS A 286 -11.42 -21.89 -10.02
CA LYS A 286 -11.46 -23.36 -9.85
C LYS A 286 -10.60 -23.80 -8.68
N ASN A 287 -9.44 -23.16 -8.51
CA ASN A 287 -8.47 -23.51 -7.46
C ASN A 287 -8.49 -22.53 -6.28
N PHE A 288 -8.93 -21.28 -6.48
CA PHE A 288 -9.12 -20.28 -5.43
C PHE A 288 -10.59 -19.83 -5.36
N LYS A 289 -11.41 -20.62 -4.68
CA LYS A 289 -12.88 -20.53 -4.73
C LYS A 289 -13.47 -19.25 -4.18
N ILE A 290 -12.78 -18.53 -3.29
CA ILE A 290 -13.29 -17.28 -2.73
C ILE A 290 -13.55 -16.22 -3.81
N THR A 291 -12.86 -16.27 -4.92
CA THR A 291 -13.04 -15.36 -6.04
C THR A 291 -14.38 -15.50 -6.76
N THR A 292 -15.15 -16.56 -6.44
CA THR A 292 -16.52 -16.76 -6.94
C THR A 292 -17.61 -16.43 -5.92
N THR A 293 -17.24 -16.22 -4.66
CA THR A 293 -18.17 -15.90 -3.57
C THR A 293 -18.44 -14.40 -3.47
N LEU A 294 -18.51 -13.71 -4.58
CA LEU A 294 -19.15 -12.39 -4.59
C LEU A 294 -20.62 -12.61 -4.20
N PRO A 295 -21.17 -11.92 -3.19
CA PRO A 295 -22.62 -11.85 -3.06
C PRO A 295 -23.12 -11.38 -4.42
N PRO A 296 -24.24 -11.93 -4.95
CA PRO A 296 -24.82 -11.41 -6.18
C PRO A 296 -24.99 -9.91 -5.94
N SER A 297 -24.19 -9.10 -6.64
CA SER A 297 -24.48 -7.67 -6.77
C SER A 297 -25.96 -7.57 -7.01
N SER A 298 -26.68 -6.73 -6.26
CA SER A 298 -28.12 -6.49 -6.39
C SER A 298 -28.53 -6.65 -7.85
N PRO A 299 -29.65 -7.31 -8.18
CA PRO A 299 -29.95 -7.72 -9.54
C PRO A 299 -29.83 -6.51 -10.46
N SER A 300 -28.66 -6.31 -11.03
CA SER A 300 -28.46 -5.47 -12.19
C SER A 300 -29.43 -6.06 -13.23
N ASN A 301 -30.25 -5.19 -13.78
CA ASN A 301 -31.18 -5.46 -14.84
C ASN A 301 -30.58 -6.51 -15.80
N PRO A 302 -31.25 -7.60 -16.16
CA PRO A 302 -30.73 -8.59 -17.11
C PRO A 302 -30.21 -7.99 -18.44
N ALA A 303 -30.60 -6.76 -18.77
CA ALA A 303 -30.04 -5.98 -19.86
C ALA A 303 -28.58 -5.51 -19.64
N ASP A 304 -28.13 -5.37 -18.40
CA ASP A 304 -26.75 -4.96 -18.10
C ASP A 304 -25.77 -6.14 -18.20
N CYS A 305 -26.28 -7.37 -18.11
CA CYS A 305 -25.50 -8.57 -18.32
C CYS A 305 -25.18 -8.85 -19.82
N ALA A 306 -25.93 -8.25 -20.74
CA ALA A 306 -25.69 -8.39 -22.18
C ALA A 306 -24.51 -7.54 -22.68
N SER A 307 -24.04 -6.53 -21.93
CA SER A 307 -22.84 -5.76 -22.25
C SER A 307 -21.55 -6.43 -21.78
N CYS A 308 -21.63 -7.49 -20.97
CA CYS A 308 -20.50 -8.30 -20.52
C CYS A 308 -20.00 -9.35 -21.54
N THR A 309 -20.49 -9.33 -22.78
CA THR A 309 -20.03 -10.23 -23.86
C THR A 309 -18.78 -9.71 -24.60
N GLY A 310 -18.06 -8.78 -24.01
CA GLY A 310 -16.79 -8.31 -24.55
C GLY A 310 -15.64 -8.66 -23.62
N THR A 311 -15.03 -9.83 -23.83
CA THR A 311 -13.88 -10.40 -23.12
C THR A 311 -14.17 -10.79 -21.67
N PRO A 312 -14.10 -12.08 -21.29
CA PRO A 312 -14.06 -12.44 -19.91
C PRO A 312 -12.86 -11.71 -19.29
N MET A 313 -13.11 -10.89 -18.29
CA MET A 313 -12.05 -10.41 -17.42
C MET A 313 -11.20 -11.62 -17.07
N PRO A 314 -9.88 -11.60 -17.26
CA PRO A 314 -9.07 -12.70 -16.79
C PRO A 314 -9.20 -12.74 -15.27
N THR A 315 -10.09 -13.60 -14.80
CA THR A 315 -10.13 -14.07 -13.41
C THR A 315 -8.87 -14.90 -13.10
N SER A 316 -7.89 -14.83 -13.97
CA SER A 316 -6.59 -15.46 -13.89
C SER A 316 -5.51 -14.38 -13.93
N GLY A 317 -5.01 -14.01 -12.75
CA GLY A 317 -3.73 -13.32 -12.66
C GLY A 317 -2.63 -14.25 -13.20
N SER A 318 -2.21 -14.09 -14.44
CA SER A 318 -0.96 -14.67 -14.90
C SER A 318 0.16 -13.71 -14.51
N ILE A 319 0.79 -13.96 -13.38
CA ILE A 319 2.03 -13.28 -13.00
C ILE A 319 3.16 -14.16 -13.47
N SER A 320 3.87 -13.72 -14.50
CA SER A 320 5.16 -14.29 -14.85
C SER A 320 6.22 -13.66 -13.94
N SER A 321 6.77 -14.45 -13.02
CA SER A 321 8.02 -14.07 -12.37
C SER A 321 9.13 -14.20 -13.41
N ALA A 322 9.57 -13.10 -13.99
CA ALA A 322 10.82 -13.06 -14.71
C ALA A 322 11.95 -13.29 -13.70
N ALA A 323 12.76 -14.31 -13.97
CA ALA A 323 13.92 -14.65 -13.16
C ALA A 323 14.82 -13.41 -13.00
N ARG A 324 15.21 -13.13 -11.76
CA ARG A 324 16.40 -12.32 -11.48
C ARG A 324 17.59 -13.24 -11.68
N ASP A 325 18.24 -13.10 -12.83
CA ASP A 325 19.64 -13.50 -13.03
C ASP A 325 20.17 -12.72 -14.22
N ALA A 326 20.85 -11.62 -13.91
CA ALA A 326 22.02 -11.06 -14.60
C ALA A 326 22.45 -9.76 -13.88
#